data_2d0cb1e34e539c2c5363e2e711485652
#
_entry.id   2d0cb1e34e539c2c5363e2e711485652
#
_cell.length_a   1.000
_cell.length_b   1.000
_cell.length_c   1.000
_cell.angle_alpha   90.00
_cell.angle_beta   90.00
_cell.angle_gamma   90.00
#
_symmetry.space_group_name_H-M   'P 1'
#
loop_
_entity.id
_entity.type
_entity.pdbx_description
1 polymer ?
#
loop_
_entity_poly.entity_id
_entity_poly.type
_entity_poly.pdbx_seq_one_letter_code
_entity_poly.pdbx_strand_id
1 'polypeptide(L)'
;MKKFNKGFTLIELLIVIALLGALAVGLLAALDPFEQLKKGTDTGVRNTVSEVHGALIRTYAIKNYMAWCTDADTCGTEPSGKALTNLSTMIASIIATGELKTDFEALAGAGTLAKIFVTGVNADATVSVCYKPTAKSFISDPNTKFTVLGIDTCAAADPTQVSCYWCVK
;
A
#
# COMPACT_ATOMS: atom_id res chain seq x y z
N MET A 1 -57.19 31.00 -15.16
CA MET A 1 -56.91 30.50 -13.81
C MET A 1 -55.46 30.80 -13.45
N LYS A 2 -55.19 31.74 -12.53
CA LYS A 2 -53.80 32.01 -12.06
C LYS A 2 -53.42 30.88 -11.08
N LYS A 3 -52.43 30.07 -11.47
CA LYS A 3 -51.79 29.11 -10.54
C LYS A 3 -51.02 29.92 -9.49
N PHE A 4 -51.47 29.92 -8.25
CA PHE A 4 -50.70 30.41 -7.10
C PHE A 4 -49.56 29.46 -6.87
N ASN A 5 -48.34 29.84 -7.24
CA ASN A 5 -47.14 29.11 -6.84
C ASN A 5 -46.97 29.38 -5.34
N LYS A 6 -47.18 28.33 -4.52
CA LYS A 6 -46.88 28.38 -3.08
C LYS A 6 -45.35 28.45 -2.94
N GLY A 7 -44.84 29.55 -2.47
CA GLY A 7 -43.44 29.71 -2.12
C GLY A 7 -43.11 29.02 -0.81
N PHE A 8 -41.88 28.57 -0.65
CA PHE A 8 -41.34 28.00 0.60
C PHE A 8 -41.27 29.11 1.67
N THR A 9 -41.63 28.77 2.90
CA THR A 9 -41.49 29.70 4.03
C THR A 9 -40.06 29.61 4.58
N LEU A 10 -39.56 30.73 5.14
CA LEU A 10 -38.24 30.80 5.75
C LEU A 10 -38.07 29.77 6.89
N ILE A 11 -39.16 29.53 7.65
CA ILE A 11 -39.16 28.56 8.76
C ILE A 11 -39.09 27.13 8.28
N GLU A 12 -39.71 26.75 7.17
CA GLU A 12 -39.61 25.43 6.57
C GLU A 12 -38.16 25.15 6.14
N LEU A 13 -37.48 26.12 5.53
CA LEU A 13 -36.08 25.96 5.16
C LEU A 13 -35.18 25.81 6.39
N LEU A 14 -35.44 26.62 7.44
CA LEU A 14 -34.65 26.60 8.66
C LEU A 14 -34.76 25.24 9.39
N ILE A 15 -35.96 24.66 9.49
CA ILE A 15 -36.18 23.34 10.10
C ILE A 15 -35.47 22.27 9.30
N VAL A 16 -35.53 22.30 7.97
CA VAL A 16 -34.88 21.32 7.10
C VAL A 16 -33.37 21.35 7.28
N ILE A 17 -32.73 22.52 7.26
CA ILE A 17 -31.26 22.59 7.44
C ILE A 17 -30.85 22.19 8.85
N ALA A 18 -31.66 22.48 9.89
CA ALA A 18 -31.39 22.04 11.25
C ALA A 18 -31.44 20.49 11.38
N LEU A 19 -32.45 19.84 10.78
CA LEU A 19 -32.58 18.39 10.77
C LEU A 19 -31.46 17.74 9.96
N LEU A 20 -31.12 18.28 8.78
CA LEU A 20 -30.01 17.78 7.98
C LEU A 20 -28.67 17.93 8.70
N GLY A 21 -28.45 19.04 9.40
CA GLY A 21 -27.26 19.25 10.22
C GLY A 21 -27.14 18.23 11.36
N ALA A 22 -28.23 17.95 12.07
CA ALA A 22 -28.27 16.94 13.14
C ALA A 22 -27.99 15.52 12.60
N LEU A 23 -28.56 15.16 11.44
CA LEU A 23 -28.30 13.88 10.79
C LEU A 23 -26.85 13.76 10.32
N ALA A 24 -26.29 14.84 9.73
CA ALA A 24 -24.90 14.84 9.28
C ALA A 24 -23.92 14.61 10.42
N VAL A 25 -24.11 15.27 11.57
CA VAL A 25 -23.29 15.05 12.78
C VAL A 25 -23.40 13.62 13.28
N GLY A 26 -24.62 13.06 13.31
CA GLY A 26 -24.85 11.66 13.72
C GLY A 26 -24.14 10.65 12.81
N LEU A 27 -24.15 10.86 11.50
CA LEU A 27 -23.44 10.01 10.53
C LEU A 27 -21.92 10.12 10.69
N LEU A 28 -21.38 11.35 10.87
CA LEU A 28 -19.93 11.53 11.08
C LEU A 28 -19.43 10.89 12.37
N ALA A 29 -20.27 10.87 13.44
CA ALA A 29 -19.93 10.21 14.70
C ALA A 29 -19.94 8.67 14.57
N ALA A 30 -20.77 8.11 13.68
CA ALA A 30 -20.87 6.66 13.45
C ALA A 30 -19.74 6.12 12.54
N LEU A 31 -19.14 6.96 11.70
CA LEU A 31 -18.08 6.58 10.77
C LEU A 31 -16.73 7.10 11.32
N ASP A 32 -15.70 6.24 11.29
CA ASP A 32 -14.32 6.66 11.53
C ASP A 32 -13.67 7.05 10.17
N PRO A 33 -13.70 8.35 9.78
CA PRO A 33 -13.17 8.77 8.48
C PRO A 33 -11.66 8.57 8.38
N PHE A 34 -10.93 8.61 9.50
CA PHE A 34 -9.49 8.39 9.52
C PHE A 34 -9.13 6.93 9.20
N GLU A 35 -9.92 5.97 9.70
CA GLU A 35 -9.72 4.56 9.33
C GLU A 35 -10.02 4.31 7.84
N GLN A 36 -10.99 4.98 7.27
CA GLN A 36 -11.28 4.87 5.83
C GLN A 36 -10.12 5.42 4.98
N LEU A 37 -9.54 6.56 5.39
CA LEU A 37 -8.36 7.12 4.73
C LEU A 37 -7.15 6.19 4.84
N LYS A 38 -6.90 5.60 6.01
CA LYS A 38 -5.84 4.60 6.20
C LYS A 38 -6.04 3.38 5.30
N LYS A 39 -7.28 2.85 5.21
CA LYS A 39 -7.62 1.74 4.30
C LYS A 39 -7.31 2.09 2.84
N GLY A 40 -7.69 3.29 2.40
CA GLY A 40 -7.37 3.76 1.05
C GLY A 40 -5.86 3.80 0.79
N THR A 41 -5.10 4.36 1.73
CA THR A 41 -3.64 4.43 1.64
C THR A 41 -3.01 3.04 1.63
N ASP A 42 -3.39 2.16 2.56
CA ASP A 42 -2.86 0.80 2.65
C ASP A 42 -3.19 -0.02 1.39
N THR A 43 -4.38 0.16 0.81
CA THR A 43 -4.75 -0.48 -0.47
C THR A 43 -3.81 -0.03 -1.59
N GLY A 44 -3.50 1.26 -1.68
CA GLY A 44 -2.55 1.79 -2.66
C GLY A 44 -1.15 1.19 -2.48
N VAL A 45 -0.65 1.17 -1.25
CA VAL A 45 0.67 0.57 -0.93
C VAL A 45 0.68 -0.92 -1.27
N ARG A 46 -0.38 -1.67 -0.94
CA ARG A 46 -0.53 -3.10 -1.23
C ARG A 46 -0.46 -3.39 -2.73
N ASN A 47 -1.14 -2.58 -3.53
CA ASN A 47 -1.08 -2.70 -4.99
C ASN A 47 0.34 -2.47 -5.52
N THR A 48 1.03 -1.44 -5.02
CA THR A 48 2.42 -1.15 -5.40
C THR A 48 3.36 -2.29 -4.97
N VAL A 49 3.18 -2.89 -3.79
CA VAL A 49 3.93 -4.07 -3.32
C VAL A 49 3.78 -5.23 -4.31
N SER A 50 2.53 -5.54 -4.72
CA SER A 50 2.25 -6.62 -5.67
C SER A 50 2.85 -6.34 -7.05
N GLU A 51 2.79 -5.09 -7.51
CA GLU A 51 3.37 -4.65 -8.78
C GLU A 51 4.89 -4.81 -8.77
N VAL A 52 5.57 -4.31 -7.73
CA VAL A 52 7.03 -4.43 -7.58
C VAL A 52 7.46 -5.88 -7.50
N HIS A 53 6.77 -6.71 -6.69
CA HIS A 53 7.08 -8.14 -6.62
C HIS A 53 6.94 -8.81 -7.99
N GLY A 54 5.80 -8.60 -8.68
CA GLY A 54 5.59 -9.15 -10.01
C GLY A 54 6.66 -8.69 -11.02
N ALA A 55 7.06 -7.41 -10.97
CA ALA A 55 8.11 -6.87 -11.83
C ALA A 55 9.49 -7.49 -11.54
N LEU A 56 9.81 -7.75 -10.26
CA LEU A 56 11.05 -8.46 -9.86
C LEU A 56 11.09 -9.88 -10.43
N ILE A 57 10.00 -10.64 -10.29
CA ILE A 57 9.90 -12.01 -10.82
C ILE A 57 10.03 -12.01 -12.35
N ARG A 58 9.36 -11.09 -13.05
CA ARG A 58 9.46 -10.99 -14.52
C ARG A 58 10.86 -10.56 -14.97
N THR A 59 11.49 -9.63 -14.26
CA THR A 59 12.88 -9.23 -14.50
C THR A 59 13.82 -10.43 -14.36
N TYR A 60 13.65 -11.23 -13.31
CA TYR A 60 14.41 -12.48 -13.13
C TYR A 60 14.19 -13.46 -14.28
N ALA A 61 12.94 -13.65 -14.70
CA ALA A 61 12.63 -14.53 -15.83
C ALA A 61 13.27 -14.09 -17.17
N ILE A 62 13.45 -12.79 -17.36
CA ILE A 62 14.08 -12.22 -18.56
C ILE A 62 15.61 -12.31 -18.49
N LYS A 63 16.19 -11.94 -17.34
CA LYS A 63 17.65 -11.80 -17.17
C LYS A 63 18.34 -13.08 -16.67
N ASN A 64 17.57 -13.98 -16.05
CA ASN A 64 18.05 -15.16 -15.31
C ASN A 64 19.01 -14.81 -14.14
N TYR A 65 18.91 -13.58 -13.62
CA TYR A 65 19.56 -13.13 -12.39
C TYR A 65 18.71 -12.02 -11.72
N MET A 66 18.96 -11.81 -10.44
CA MET A 66 18.14 -10.89 -9.65
C MET A 66 18.38 -9.43 -10.04
N ALA A 67 17.39 -8.56 -9.86
CA ALA A 67 17.43 -7.15 -10.28
C ALA A 67 18.52 -6.32 -9.56
N TRP A 68 19.08 -6.79 -8.45
CA TRP A 68 20.22 -6.19 -7.75
C TRP A 68 21.58 -6.74 -8.20
N CYS A 69 21.62 -7.70 -9.14
CA CYS A 69 22.82 -8.20 -9.80
C CYS A 69 23.06 -7.43 -11.10
N THR A 70 24.32 -7.31 -11.52
CA THR A 70 24.71 -6.75 -12.82
C THR A 70 24.72 -7.82 -13.93
N ASP A 71 25.07 -9.06 -13.55
CA ASP A 71 25.06 -10.25 -14.41
C ASP A 71 24.85 -11.50 -13.53
N ALA A 72 24.90 -12.71 -14.11
CA ALA A 72 24.65 -13.96 -13.42
C ALA A 72 25.70 -14.27 -12.33
N ASP A 73 26.92 -13.79 -12.48
CA ASP A 73 28.05 -14.07 -11.60
C ASP A 73 28.34 -12.92 -10.63
N THR A 74 27.88 -11.71 -10.95
CA THR A 74 28.18 -10.48 -10.20
C THR A 74 26.93 -9.92 -9.56
N CYS A 75 26.66 -10.33 -8.34
CA CYS A 75 25.53 -9.79 -7.56
C CYS A 75 25.97 -8.70 -6.57
N GLY A 76 25.18 -7.66 -6.50
CA GLY A 76 25.27 -6.66 -5.44
C GLY A 76 24.81 -7.22 -4.10
N THR A 77 24.83 -6.38 -3.07
CA THR A 77 24.32 -6.77 -1.75
C THR A 77 22.84 -7.12 -1.81
N GLU A 78 22.50 -8.33 -1.36
CA GLU A 78 21.12 -8.79 -1.22
C GLU A 78 20.32 -7.80 -0.36
N PRO A 79 19.12 -7.39 -0.81
CA PRO A 79 18.27 -6.57 0.04
C PRO A 79 17.76 -7.40 1.22
N SER A 80 17.97 -6.90 2.43
CA SER A 80 17.50 -7.54 3.66
C SER A 80 16.65 -6.55 4.45
N GLY A 81 15.33 -6.59 4.26
CA GLY A 81 14.38 -5.65 4.86
C GLY A 81 14.66 -4.20 4.49
N LYS A 82 15.16 -3.95 3.29
CA LYS A 82 15.60 -2.63 2.84
C LYS A 82 14.45 -1.86 2.23
N ALA A 83 14.24 -0.61 2.65
CA ALA A 83 13.19 0.22 2.07
C ALA A 83 13.43 0.45 0.59
N LEU A 84 12.36 0.43 -0.21
CA LEU A 84 12.44 0.54 -1.67
C LEU A 84 13.07 1.87 -2.13
N THR A 85 12.92 2.94 -1.35
CA THR A 85 13.60 4.24 -1.57
C THR A 85 15.13 4.14 -1.60
N ASN A 86 15.70 3.11 -0.96
CA ASN A 86 17.15 2.89 -0.88
C ASN A 86 17.64 1.85 -1.89
N LEU A 87 16.80 1.48 -2.85
CA LEU A 87 17.05 0.44 -3.86
C LEU A 87 16.89 1.00 -5.29
N SER A 88 17.30 2.25 -5.51
CA SER A 88 17.17 2.94 -6.80
C SER A 88 17.88 2.20 -7.95
N THR A 89 19.04 1.59 -7.70
CA THR A 89 19.74 0.77 -8.70
C THR A 89 18.96 -0.47 -9.10
N MET A 90 18.29 -1.13 -8.15
CA MET A 90 17.39 -2.24 -8.40
C MET A 90 16.16 -1.79 -9.22
N ILE A 91 15.55 -0.66 -8.85
CA ILE A 91 14.41 -0.10 -9.59
C ILE A 91 14.84 0.24 -11.03
N ALA A 92 15.99 0.88 -11.20
CA ALA A 92 16.54 1.19 -12.52
C ALA A 92 16.77 -0.07 -13.38
N SER A 93 17.24 -1.16 -12.77
CA SER A 93 17.40 -2.47 -13.42
C SER A 93 16.08 -3.04 -13.92
N ILE A 94 14.99 -2.91 -13.13
CA ILE A 94 13.65 -3.36 -13.50
C ILE A 94 13.06 -2.47 -14.61
N ILE A 95 13.27 -1.16 -14.53
CA ILE A 95 12.84 -0.21 -15.56
C ILE A 95 13.56 -0.53 -16.90
N ALA A 96 14.84 -0.86 -16.86
CA ALA A 96 15.62 -1.21 -18.05
C ALA A 96 15.13 -2.48 -18.77
N THR A 97 14.43 -3.40 -18.06
CA THR A 97 13.75 -4.54 -18.68
C THR A 97 12.36 -4.21 -19.23
N GLY A 98 11.85 -3.00 -18.96
CA GLY A 98 10.50 -2.59 -19.34
C GLY A 98 9.39 -3.08 -18.41
N GLU A 99 9.75 -3.72 -17.28
CA GLU A 99 8.80 -4.30 -16.33
C GLU A 99 8.20 -3.25 -15.37
N LEU A 100 8.84 -2.11 -15.23
CA LEU A 100 8.30 -0.91 -14.59
C LEU A 100 8.43 0.29 -15.53
N LYS A 101 7.53 1.25 -15.41
CA LYS A 101 7.57 2.51 -16.15
C LYS A 101 8.74 3.38 -15.70
N THR A 102 9.27 4.18 -16.61
CA THR A 102 10.40 5.11 -16.35
C THR A 102 10.09 6.13 -15.25
N ASP A 103 8.82 6.50 -15.09
CA ASP A 103 8.33 7.46 -14.10
C ASP A 103 7.74 6.79 -12.84
N PHE A 104 7.98 5.48 -12.64
CA PHE A 104 7.45 4.69 -11.52
C PHE A 104 7.72 5.34 -10.16
N GLU A 105 8.96 5.78 -9.88
CA GLU A 105 9.33 6.39 -8.60
C GLU A 105 8.57 7.70 -8.36
N ALA A 106 8.37 8.51 -9.39
CA ALA A 106 7.61 9.75 -9.31
C ALA A 106 6.11 9.49 -9.09
N LEU A 107 5.54 8.50 -9.78
CA LEU A 107 4.13 8.13 -9.67
C LEU A 107 3.79 7.49 -8.32
N ALA A 108 4.64 6.57 -7.85
CA ALA A 108 4.46 5.92 -6.55
C ALA A 108 4.64 6.90 -5.37
N GLY A 109 5.56 7.85 -5.55
CA GLY A 109 5.92 8.85 -4.55
C GLY A 109 6.82 8.30 -3.42
N ALA A 110 7.77 9.12 -2.98
CA ALA A 110 8.76 8.73 -1.97
C ALA A 110 8.13 8.24 -0.66
N GLY A 111 6.98 8.83 -0.26
CA GLY A 111 6.26 8.41 0.95
C GLY A 111 5.66 7.00 0.87
N THR A 112 5.28 6.53 -0.31
CA THR A 112 4.82 5.15 -0.55
C THR A 112 6.01 4.20 -0.59
N LEU A 113 7.06 4.55 -1.35
CA LEU A 113 8.25 3.73 -1.50
C LEU A 113 8.99 3.50 -0.17
N ALA A 114 8.98 4.48 0.73
CA ALA A 114 9.57 4.37 2.07
C ALA A 114 8.85 3.35 2.98
N LYS A 115 7.60 3.00 2.67
CA LYS A 115 6.80 2.03 3.43
C LYS A 115 6.92 0.60 2.89
N ILE A 116 7.58 0.42 1.75
CA ILE A 116 7.74 -0.87 1.08
C ILE A 116 9.15 -1.38 1.33
N PHE A 117 9.27 -2.61 1.77
CA PHE A 117 10.54 -3.26 2.11
C PHE A 117 10.76 -4.48 1.25
N VAL A 118 11.98 -4.66 0.79
CA VAL A 118 12.38 -5.80 -0.04
C VAL A 118 13.41 -6.64 0.70
N THR A 119 13.20 -7.95 0.65
CA THR A 119 14.17 -8.95 1.08
C THR A 119 14.34 -9.94 -0.05
N GLY A 120 15.57 -10.25 -0.41
CA GLY A 120 15.86 -11.20 -1.48
C GLY A 120 17.07 -12.04 -1.16
N VAL A 121 17.10 -13.28 -1.70
CA VAL A 121 18.19 -14.24 -1.57
C VAL A 121 18.56 -14.72 -2.97
N ASN A 122 19.85 -14.62 -3.33
CA ASN A 122 20.33 -15.02 -4.65
C ASN A 122 20.34 -16.56 -4.80
N ALA A 123 20.76 -17.27 -3.76
CA ALA A 123 20.94 -18.73 -3.80
C ALA A 123 19.66 -19.48 -4.19
N ASP A 124 18.52 -19.01 -3.67
CA ASP A 124 17.21 -19.65 -3.90
C ASP A 124 16.36 -18.89 -4.91
N ALA A 125 16.89 -17.81 -5.48
CA ALA A 125 16.18 -16.88 -6.35
C ALA A 125 14.83 -16.42 -5.75
N THR A 126 14.78 -16.21 -4.44
CA THR A 126 13.57 -15.82 -3.71
C THR A 126 13.56 -14.34 -3.44
N VAL A 127 12.37 -13.74 -3.50
CA VAL A 127 12.15 -12.35 -3.14
C VAL A 127 10.84 -12.20 -2.37
N SER A 128 10.88 -11.38 -1.34
CA SER A 128 9.71 -10.96 -0.58
C SER A 128 9.60 -9.45 -0.61
N VAL A 129 8.42 -8.95 -0.93
CA VAL A 129 8.13 -7.52 -0.88
C VAL A 129 7.03 -7.30 0.15
N CYS A 130 7.33 -6.49 1.15
CA CYS A 130 6.53 -6.35 2.34
C CYS A 130 6.16 -4.88 2.60
N TYR A 131 5.03 -4.64 3.25
CA TYR A 131 4.70 -3.33 3.83
C TYR A 131 4.05 -3.50 5.19
N LYS A 132 4.14 -2.46 6.03
CA LYS A 132 3.50 -2.42 7.34
C LYS A 132 2.13 -1.75 7.24
N PRO A 133 1.02 -2.47 7.49
CA PRO A 133 -0.31 -1.89 7.47
C PRO A 133 -0.52 -0.84 8.59
N THR A 134 -1.38 0.12 8.32
CA THR A 134 -1.75 1.18 9.27
C THR A 134 -3.25 1.15 9.64
N ALA A 135 -4.10 0.62 8.76
CA ALA A 135 -5.52 0.45 9.01
C ALA A 135 -5.78 -0.78 9.90
N LYS A 136 -6.67 -0.65 10.88
CA LYS A 136 -7.00 -1.74 11.82
C LYS A 136 -7.42 -3.03 11.12
N SER A 137 -8.22 -2.92 10.05
CA SER A 137 -8.68 -4.08 9.28
C SER A 137 -7.55 -4.81 8.55
N PHE A 138 -6.51 -4.10 8.09
CA PHE A 138 -5.35 -4.71 7.45
C PHE A 138 -4.33 -5.24 8.46
N ILE A 139 -4.24 -4.63 9.65
CA ILE A 139 -3.44 -5.16 10.77
C ILE A 139 -4.01 -6.51 11.23
N SER A 140 -5.35 -6.63 11.28
CA SER A 140 -6.04 -7.87 11.68
C SER A 140 -6.19 -8.88 10.54
N ASP A 141 -5.68 -8.61 9.34
CA ASP A 141 -5.69 -9.56 8.20
C ASP A 141 -4.82 -10.77 8.55
N PRO A 142 -5.33 -12.02 8.43
CA PRO A 142 -4.55 -13.23 8.70
C PRO A 142 -3.24 -13.34 7.90
N ASN A 143 -3.15 -12.62 6.77
CA ASN A 143 -1.94 -12.57 5.95
C ASN A 143 -0.93 -11.50 6.42
N THR A 144 -1.27 -10.70 7.43
CA THR A 144 -0.34 -9.76 8.09
C THR A 144 0.37 -10.48 9.23
N LYS A 145 1.25 -11.41 8.88
CA LYS A 145 1.91 -12.33 9.82
C LYS A 145 3.42 -12.46 9.61
N PHE A 146 3.99 -11.62 8.78
CA PHE A 146 5.39 -11.69 8.42
C PHE A 146 6.22 -10.66 9.17
N THR A 147 7.51 -10.97 9.34
CA THR A 147 8.53 -9.96 9.67
C THR A 147 8.85 -9.12 8.44
N VAL A 148 9.63 -8.06 8.61
CA VAL A 148 10.15 -7.26 7.48
C VAL A 148 11.00 -8.09 6.51
N LEU A 149 11.56 -9.21 6.99
CA LEU A 149 12.34 -10.16 6.19
C LEU A 149 11.46 -11.19 5.46
N GLY A 150 10.15 -11.09 5.59
CA GLY A 150 9.21 -12.04 4.98
C GLY A 150 9.13 -13.39 5.72
N ILE A 151 9.61 -13.49 6.96
CA ILE A 151 9.56 -14.72 7.76
C ILE A 151 8.22 -14.78 8.49
N ASP A 152 7.51 -15.91 8.40
CA ASP A 152 6.21 -16.15 9.04
C ASP A 152 6.39 -16.46 10.54
N THR A 153 6.63 -15.43 11.34
CA THR A 153 6.83 -15.56 12.79
C THR A 153 6.02 -14.57 13.61
N CYS A 154 5.27 -13.71 12.94
CA CYS A 154 4.42 -12.72 13.59
C CYS A 154 3.02 -13.31 13.85
N ALA A 155 2.55 -13.33 15.10
CA ALA A 155 1.19 -13.76 15.41
C ALA A 155 0.19 -12.68 14.98
N ALA A 156 -0.60 -12.97 13.95
CA ALA A 156 -1.54 -12.03 13.33
C ALA A 156 -2.72 -11.56 14.22
N ALA A 157 -2.84 -12.06 15.45
CA ALA A 157 -4.03 -11.86 16.27
C ALA A 157 -3.93 -10.79 17.35
N ASP A 158 -2.78 -10.13 17.50
CA ASP A 158 -2.60 -9.11 18.55
C ASP A 158 -2.64 -7.71 17.95
N PRO A 159 -3.72 -6.94 18.16
CA PRO A 159 -3.81 -5.54 17.71
C PRO A 159 -2.76 -4.62 18.34
N THR A 160 -2.05 -5.11 19.36
CA THR A 160 -0.91 -4.41 19.98
C THR A 160 0.42 -4.78 19.32
N GLN A 161 0.47 -5.82 18.48
CA GLN A 161 1.67 -6.22 17.74
C GLN A 161 1.93 -5.30 16.54
N VAL A 162 2.50 -4.17 16.83
CA VAL A 162 2.89 -3.08 15.92
C VAL A 162 4.00 -3.49 14.92
N SER A 163 4.34 -4.77 14.82
CA SER A 163 5.55 -5.24 14.15
C SER A 163 5.33 -6.19 12.97
N CYS A 164 4.06 -6.58 12.68
CA CYS A 164 3.78 -7.50 11.58
C CYS A 164 3.61 -6.78 10.24
N TYR A 165 4.08 -7.43 9.20
CA TYR A 165 4.04 -6.98 7.81
C TYR A 165 3.12 -7.89 6.98
N TRP A 166 2.51 -7.31 6.00
CA TRP A 166 1.90 -8.04 4.90
C TRP A 166 2.92 -8.17 3.77
N CYS A 167 3.14 -9.37 3.26
CA CYS A 167 4.14 -9.64 2.24
C CYS A 167 3.57 -10.43 1.07
N VAL A 168 4.14 -10.18 -0.11
CA VAL A 168 4.07 -11.05 -1.30
C VAL A 168 5.42 -11.73 -1.45
N LYS A 169 5.37 -13.04 -1.78
CA LYS A 169 6.54 -13.89 -1.95
C LYS A 169 6.51 -14.59 -3.29
#